data_e00b8937e27a486104f8b9cc9be0bb54
#
_entry.id   e00b8937e27a486104f8b9cc9be0bb54
#
_cell.length_a   1.000
_cell.length_b   1.000
_cell.length_c   1.000
_cell.angle_alpha   90.00
_cell.angle_beta   90.00
_cell.angle_gamma   90.00
#
_symmetry.space_group_name_H-M   'P 1'
#
loop_
_entity.id
_entity.type
_entity.pdbx_description
1 polymer ?
#
loop_
_entity_poly.entity_id
_entity_poly.type
_entity_poly.pdbx_seq_one_letter_code
_entity_poly.pdbx_strand_id
1 'polypeptide(L)'
;MTETLSNLAERHAELLAAAIEAVETRRNWSPFRDSPSGKFHAPGKAEEGKAAFEAQLGKPFELDQPGIAERSGQEVSPFTRKHLGIDYPVSEPTELILATTAAMARWRKVDPEVRVALCLEMVLRLYDRNFEMAHSVMHVAGQSYTQAFSGSGPNALDRGIEALAYAAKAMRAVTPTARWDRTFGKEDVSLDKTYTLVPRGIGLVICCASFPTWNAYPAMFASLATGNPVIVKPHPIAILPMAIAVRECRKVLADYGCDPNLVTLAVDTIDAPVAQRFIDDPAVQIIDFTGSPRYGGHLERTVTGKQLFTETAGINSVVLESCEDLEETATAIARATCLFSAQMCTSPQNVYVSAAGIHTASGHKSFDDVASALVAAIDRIANDPLIAAGIMGAVQAEQSCDIIHHLADCAAEADGARILRQALPYIHPDYPQARTMTPLVVSLPSGNAALYAQEHFGPVLFIIAARDGATAVDEACFLAREHGAISSYLYSTDEAFIDAALDNYTRSGMNLSVNLHGGMWANFAAAYSDYHVTGLNPAGNACLTDLAFVANRFRIVQHRRPAPRTGEKNGA
;
A
#
# COMPACT_ATOMS: atom_id res chain seq x y z
N MET A 1 -35.59 -1.46 9.46
CA MET A 1 -35.93 -1.89 8.10
C MET A 1 -34.64 -2.33 7.45
N THR A 2 -34.50 -3.61 7.16
CA THR A 2 -33.38 -4.14 6.37
C THR A 2 -33.47 -3.53 4.98
N GLU A 3 -32.56 -2.64 4.65
CA GLU A 3 -32.40 -2.12 3.30
C GLU A 3 -32.10 -3.30 2.36
N THR A 4 -32.79 -3.37 1.25
CA THR A 4 -32.57 -4.48 0.30
C THR A 4 -31.29 -4.24 -0.48
N LEU A 5 -30.54 -5.30 -0.80
CA LEU A 5 -29.34 -5.24 -1.63
C LEU A 5 -29.53 -4.45 -2.93
N SER A 6 -30.75 -4.46 -3.50
CA SER A 6 -31.07 -3.73 -4.73
C SER A 6 -30.96 -2.21 -4.60
N ASN A 7 -31.19 -1.64 -3.42
CA ASN A 7 -31.16 -0.19 -3.22
C ASN A 7 -29.72 0.33 -2.99
N LEU A 8 -28.77 -0.56 -2.66
CA LEU A 8 -27.38 -0.18 -2.42
C LEU A 8 -26.70 0.39 -3.66
N ALA A 9 -26.92 -0.21 -4.82
CA ALA A 9 -26.31 0.25 -6.05
C ALA A 9 -26.74 1.67 -6.40
N GLU A 10 -28.01 2.01 -6.21
CA GLU A 10 -28.54 3.36 -6.42
C GLU A 10 -27.98 4.34 -5.38
N ARG A 11 -27.95 3.94 -4.10
CA ARG A 11 -27.40 4.78 -3.01
C ARG A 11 -25.95 5.19 -3.21
N HIS A 12 -25.12 4.29 -3.73
CA HIS A 12 -23.69 4.56 -3.94
C HIS A 12 -23.34 4.94 -5.38
N ALA A 13 -24.32 5.15 -6.25
CA ALA A 13 -24.11 5.45 -7.66
C ALA A 13 -23.28 6.72 -7.88
N GLU A 14 -23.58 7.80 -7.15
CA GLU A 14 -22.85 9.07 -7.24
C GLU A 14 -21.41 8.95 -6.75
N LEU A 15 -21.18 8.26 -5.63
CA LEU A 15 -19.85 8.01 -5.09
C LEU A 15 -18.99 7.21 -6.10
N LEU A 16 -19.56 6.15 -6.67
CA LEU A 16 -18.88 5.33 -7.67
C LEU A 16 -18.59 6.12 -8.95
N ALA A 17 -19.54 6.93 -9.41
CA ALA A 17 -19.36 7.78 -10.61
C ALA A 17 -18.23 8.79 -10.40
N ALA A 18 -18.17 9.45 -9.24
CA ALA A 18 -17.09 10.38 -8.90
C ALA A 18 -15.71 9.68 -8.83
N ALA A 19 -15.66 8.47 -8.28
CA ALA A 19 -14.44 7.66 -8.24
C ALA A 19 -13.97 7.24 -9.64
N ILE A 20 -14.91 6.83 -10.51
CA ILE A 20 -14.62 6.49 -11.91
C ILE A 20 -14.09 7.72 -12.66
N GLU A 21 -14.72 8.88 -12.49
CA GLU A 21 -14.24 10.13 -13.09
C GLU A 21 -12.84 10.50 -12.58
N ALA A 22 -12.58 10.30 -11.28
CA ALA A 22 -11.27 10.60 -10.70
C ALA A 22 -10.16 9.73 -11.30
N VAL A 23 -10.36 8.40 -11.47
CA VAL A 23 -9.38 7.52 -12.11
C VAL A 23 -9.23 7.78 -13.62
N GLU A 24 -10.24 8.32 -14.29
CA GLU A 24 -10.18 8.66 -15.72
C GLU A 24 -9.45 9.98 -15.98
N THR A 25 -9.66 10.97 -15.11
CA THR A 25 -9.07 12.30 -15.24
C THR A 25 -7.75 12.46 -14.48
N ARG A 26 -7.39 11.51 -13.63
CA ARG A 26 -6.22 11.55 -12.75
C ARG A 26 -6.18 12.78 -11.84
N ARG A 27 -7.35 13.32 -11.51
CA ARG A 27 -7.47 14.46 -10.61
C ARG A 27 -7.39 14.05 -9.15
N ASN A 28 -6.91 14.96 -8.30
CA ASN A 28 -7.03 14.80 -6.86
C ASN A 28 -8.51 14.81 -6.45
N TRP A 29 -8.92 13.76 -5.75
CA TRP A 29 -10.27 13.59 -5.22
C TRP A 29 -10.21 12.67 -4.00
N SER A 30 -11.09 12.88 -3.02
CA SER A 30 -11.36 11.97 -1.91
C SER A 30 -12.72 12.27 -1.34
N PRO A 31 -13.54 11.27 -1.00
CA PRO A 31 -14.77 11.48 -0.24
C PRO A 31 -14.50 11.68 1.26
N PHE A 32 -13.26 11.51 1.71
CA PHE A 32 -12.87 11.50 3.11
C PHE A 32 -12.08 12.74 3.51
N ARG A 33 -12.08 13.02 4.82
CA ARG A 33 -11.18 14.02 5.42
C ARG A 33 -9.98 13.30 6.02
N ASP A 34 -8.79 13.65 5.56
CA ASP A 34 -7.51 13.05 5.95
C ASP A 34 -6.84 13.72 7.16
N SER A 35 -7.50 14.70 7.78
CA SER A 35 -7.02 15.37 8.98
C SER A 35 -7.83 14.98 10.21
N PRO A 36 -7.19 14.61 11.34
CA PRO A 36 -7.87 14.29 12.60
C PRO A 36 -8.39 15.53 13.34
N SER A 37 -8.25 16.73 12.76
CA SER A 37 -8.66 17.98 13.40
C SER A 37 -10.16 17.99 13.72
N GLY A 38 -10.50 18.33 14.97
CA GLY A 38 -11.89 18.47 15.41
C GLY A 38 -12.71 19.52 14.65
N LYS A 39 -12.07 20.31 13.75
CA LYS A 39 -12.78 21.21 12.82
C LYS A 39 -13.57 20.45 11.75
N PHE A 40 -13.19 19.21 11.46
CA PHE A 40 -13.75 18.39 10.38
C PHE A 40 -14.62 17.23 10.87
N HIS A 41 -14.64 16.98 12.17
CA HIS A 41 -15.31 15.82 12.76
C HIS A 41 -16.29 16.26 13.86
N ALA A 42 -17.31 15.45 14.11
CA ALA A 42 -18.24 15.72 15.21
C ALA A 42 -17.51 15.70 16.56
N PRO A 43 -17.91 16.54 17.52
CA PRO A 43 -17.34 16.53 18.86
C PRO A 43 -17.38 15.14 19.50
N GLY A 44 -16.31 14.75 20.18
CA GLY A 44 -16.19 13.45 20.88
C GLY A 44 -15.70 12.28 20.03
N LYS A 45 -15.62 12.41 18.70
CA LYS A 45 -15.20 11.30 17.81
C LYS A 45 -13.78 10.81 18.08
N ALA A 46 -12.86 11.71 18.37
CA ALA A 46 -11.48 11.32 18.69
C ALA A 46 -11.40 10.54 20.01
N GLU A 47 -12.13 11.01 21.03
CA GLU A 47 -12.23 10.35 22.35
C GLU A 47 -12.94 9.00 22.25
N GLU A 48 -14.02 8.91 21.48
CA GLU A 48 -14.72 7.64 21.20
C GLU A 48 -13.78 6.63 20.54
N GLY A 49 -13.02 7.05 19.53
CA GLY A 49 -12.07 6.18 18.85
C GLY A 49 -10.93 5.70 19.74
N LYS A 50 -10.39 6.60 20.56
CA LYS A 50 -9.38 6.25 21.57
C LYS A 50 -9.93 5.25 22.58
N ALA A 51 -11.10 5.51 23.13
CA ALA A 51 -11.77 4.63 24.09
C ALA A 51 -12.08 3.25 23.48
N ALA A 52 -12.47 3.21 22.19
CA ALA A 52 -12.72 1.95 21.49
C ALA A 52 -11.44 1.13 21.32
N PHE A 53 -10.31 1.76 21.02
CA PHE A 53 -9.00 1.10 20.99
C PHE A 53 -8.60 0.59 22.39
N GLU A 54 -8.64 1.45 23.41
CA GLU A 54 -8.27 1.11 24.78
C GLU A 54 -9.12 -0.03 25.35
N ALA A 55 -10.40 -0.09 24.98
CA ALA A 55 -11.31 -1.15 25.41
C ALA A 55 -10.94 -2.53 24.91
N GLN A 56 -10.08 -2.67 23.91
CA GLN A 56 -9.60 -3.94 23.36
C GLN A 56 -8.33 -4.45 24.07
N LEU A 57 -7.56 -3.56 24.69
CA LEU A 57 -6.29 -3.93 25.31
C LEU A 57 -6.48 -4.95 26.42
N GLY A 58 -5.64 -5.98 26.44
CA GLY A 58 -5.67 -7.06 27.44
C GLY A 58 -6.88 -7.96 27.38
N LYS A 59 -7.59 -8.02 26.23
CA LYS A 59 -8.82 -8.82 26.08
C LYS A 59 -8.78 -9.68 24.82
N PRO A 60 -9.55 -10.79 24.80
CA PRO A 60 -9.79 -11.52 23.56
C PRO A 60 -10.48 -10.63 22.52
N PHE A 61 -9.99 -10.67 21.26
CA PHE A 61 -10.64 -9.98 20.15
C PHE A 61 -11.85 -10.78 19.68
N GLU A 62 -13.02 -10.14 19.72
CA GLU A 62 -14.26 -10.79 19.34
C GLU A 62 -14.41 -10.81 17.81
N LEU A 63 -14.27 -11.99 17.23
CA LEU A 63 -14.50 -12.28 15.82
C LEU A 63 -15.07 -13.71 15.70
N ASP A 64 -16.30 -13.79 15.22
CA ASP A 64 -16.95 -15.05 14.92
C ASP A 64 -16.57 -15.49 13.50
N GLN A 65 -15.80 -16.58 13.39
CA GLN A 65 -15.40 -17.19 12.12
C GLN A 65 -15.16 -18.70 12.30
N PRO A 66 -15.17 -19.49 11.21
CA PRO A 66 -15.01 -20.95 11.29
C PRO A 66 -13.60 -21.37 11.76
N GLY A 67 -13.55 -22.57 12.36
CA GLY A 67 -12.29 -23.28 12.61
C GLY A 67 -11.42 -22.69 13.71
N ILE A 68 -11.96 -21.90 14.64
CA ILE A 68 -11.18 -21.36 15.76
C ILE A 68 -10.70 -22.52 16.64
N ALA A 69 -9.38 -22.75 16.64
CA ALA A 69 -8.73 -23.80 17.42
C ALA A 69 -8.09 -23.25 18.69
N GLU A 70 -7.52 -22.07 18.62
CA GLU A 70 -6.81 -21.42 19.73
C GLU A 70 -6.89 -19.90 19.61
N ARG A 71 -6.22 -19.18 20.51
CA ARG A 71 -6.06 -17.72 20.44
C ARG A 71 -4.59 -17.34 20.59
N SER A 72 -4.17 -16.31 19.90
CA SER A 72 -2.79 -15.79 19.96
C SER A 72 -2.73 -14.30 19.67
N GLY A 73 -1.72 -13.62 20.25
CA GLY A 73 -1.39 -12.24 19.97
C GLY A 73 0.01 -11.93 20.46
N GLN A 74 0.84 -11.37 19.58
CA GLN A 74 2.26 -11.08 19.87
C GLN A 74 2.61 -9.60 19.76
N GLU A 75 1.63 -8.75 19.51
CA GLU A 75 1.85 -7.32 19.24
C GLU A 75 2.38 -6.58 20.46
N VAL A 76 3.48 -5.87 20.25
CA VAL A 76 4.11 -4.99 21.23
C VAL A 76 4.08 -3.57 20.70
N SER A 77 3.48 -2.66 21.44
CA SER A 77 3.47 -1.26 21.06
C SER A 77 4.87 -0.65 21.06
N PRO A 78 5.33 -0.06 19.94
CA PRO A 78 6.61 0.64 19.92
C PRO A 78 6.61 1.92 20.79
N PHE A 79 5.44 2.47 21.11
CA PHE A 79 5.30 3.64 21.99
C PHE A 79 5.32 3.28 23.46
N THR A 80 4.53 2.30 23.89
CA THR A 80 4.46 1.91 25.31
C THR A 80 5.46 0.84 25.68
N ARG A 81 6.08 0.17 24.73
CA ARG A 81 6.97 -1.00 24.90
C ARG A 81 6.31 -2.18 25.63
N LYS A 82 4.98 -2.19 25.67
CA LYS A 82 4.18 -3.23 26.30
C LYS A 82 3.42 -4.02 25.25
N HIS A 83 3.17 -5.29 25.57
CA HIS A 83 2.23 -6.09 24.82
C HIS A 83 0.85 -5.43 24.81
N LEU A 84 0.14 -5.48 23.69
CA LEU A 84 -1.26 -5.05 23.62
C LEU A 84 -2.16 -6.00 24.41
N GLY A 85 -1.72 -7.26 24.59
CA GLY A 85 -2.44 -8.29 25.33
C GLY A 85 -3.77 -8.66 24.69
N ILE A 86 -3.88 -8.48 23.37
CA ILE A 86 -5.07 -8.84 22.61
C ILE A 86 -4.85 -10.24 22.04
N ASP A 87 -5.76 -11.17 22.35
CA ASP A 87 -5.73 -12.53 21.84
C ASP A 87 -6.72 -12.69 20.67
N TYR A 88 -6.21 -12.90 19.47
CA TYR A 88 -7.00 -13.10 18.25
C TYR A 88 -7.35 -14.57 18.05
N PRO A 89 -8.52 -14.87 17.42
CA PRO A 89 -8.84 -16.24 17.06
C PRO A 89 -7.87 -16.74 15.97
N VAL A 90 -7.24 -17.87 16.25
CA VAL A 90 -6.43 -18.63 15.30
C VAL A 90 -7.28 -19.76 14.74
N SER A 91 -7.57 -19.73 13.47
CA SER A 91 -8.41 -20.72 12.81
C SER A 91 -7.57 -21.70 11.99
N GLU A 92 -8.01 -22.95 11.92
CA GLU A 92 -7.42 -23.93 11.02
C GLU A 92 -7.59 -23.50 9.56
N PRO A 93 -6.50 -23.42 8.78
CA PRO A 93 -6.55 -22.98 7.39
C PRO A 93 -7.56 -23.73 6.53
N THR A 94 -7.66 -25.04 6.69
CA THR A 94 -8.59 -25.88 5.94
C THR A 94 -10.05 -25.47 6.19
N GLU A 95 -10.43 -25.17 7.44
CA GLU A 95 -11.77 -24.75 7.80
C GLU A 95 -12.10 -23.36 7.23
N LEU A 96 -11.14 -22.42 7.26
CA LEU A 96 -11.30 -21.11 6.61
C LEU A 96 -11.49 -21.26 5.10
N ILE A 97 -10.70 -22.08 4.43
CA ILE A 97 -10.80 -22.34 2.98
C ILE A 97 -12.17 -22.95 2.63
N LEU A 98 -12.62 -23.94 3.38
CA LEU A 98 -13.90 -24.59 3.13
C LEU A 98 -15.06 -23.61 3.28
N ALA A 99 -15.09 -22.84 4.36
CA ALA A 99 -16.16 -21.87 4.61
C ALA A 99 -16.15 -20.72 3.57
N THR A 100 -14.97 -20.22 3.23
CA THR A 100 -14.79 -19.16 2.22
C THR A 100 -15.21 -19.65 0.83
N THR A 101 -14.89 -20.90 0.47
CA THR A 101 -15.32 -21.53 -0.79
C THR A 101 -16.84 -21.68 -0.84
N ALA A 102 -17.47 -22.10 0.26
CA ALA A 102 -18.92 -22.23 0.34
C ALA A 102 -19.63 -20.86 0.18
N ALA A 103 -19.10 -19.81 0.82
CA ALA A 103 -19.63 -18.44 0.71
C ALA A 103 -19.55 -17.93 -0.75
N MET A 104 -18.49 -18.24 -1.49
CA MET A 104 -18.31 -17.84 -2.89
C MET A 104 -19.44 -18.36 -3.79
N ALA A 105 -20.00 -19.53 -3.51
CA ALA A 105 -21.02 -20.16 -4.36
C ALA A 105 -22.29 -19.29 -4.53
N ARG A 106 -22.64 -18.50 -3.52
CA ARG A 106 -23.73 -17.53 -3.58
C ARG A 106 -23.25 -16.17 -4.08
N TRP A 107 -22.09 -15.71 -3.62
CA TRP A 107 -21.52 -14.40 -3.96
C TRP A 107 -21.31 -14.20 -5.47
N ARG A 108 -20.81 -15.20 -6.17
CA ARG A 108 -20.61 -15.13 -7.63
C ARG A 108 -21.89 -14.90 -8.43
N LYS A 109 -23.08 -15.13 -7.83
CA LYS A 109 -24.39 -14.92 -8.46
C LYS A 109 -24.98 -13.54 -8.16
N VAL A 110 -24.41 -12.80 -7.21
CA VAL A 110 -24.80 -11.43 -6.91
C VAL A 110 -24.39 -10.55 -8.08
N ASP A 111 -25.26 -9.61 -8.45
CA ASP A 111 -24.99 -8.67 -9.53
C ASP A 111 -23.68 -7.91 -9.27
N PRO A 112 -22.81 -7.72 -10.28
CA PRO A 112 -21.55 -7.00 -10.14
C PRO A 112 -21.68 -5.59 -9.54
N GLU A 113 -22.72 -4.83 -9.94
CA GLU A 113 -22.95 -3.48 -9.40
C GLU A 113 -23.32 -3.53 -7.91
N VAL A 114 -24.08 -4.52 -7.50
CA VAL A 114 -24.45 -4.74 -6.10
C VAL A 114 -23.22 -5.15 -5.27
N ARG A 115 -22.31 -5.98 -5.82
CA ARG A 115 -21.07 -6.33 -5.13
C ARG A 115 -20.19 -5.11 -4.91
N VAL A 116 -20.04 -4.26 -5.93
CA VAL A 116 -19.28 -3.00 -5.82
C VAL A 116 -19.91 -2.08 -4.77
N ALA A 117 -21.23 -1.92 -4.79
CA ALA A 117 -21.95 -1.07 -3.85
C ALA A 117 -21.82 -1.56 -2.40
N LEU A 118 -21.87 -2.89 -2.17
CA LEU A 118 -21.66 -3.46 -0.84
C LEU A 118 -20.23 -3.25 -0.34
N CYS A 119 -19.24 -3.32 -1.25
CA CYS A 119 -17.85 -2.99 -0.91
C CYS A 119 -17.70 -1.49 -0.57
N LEU A 120 -18.40 -0.59 -1.27
CA LEU A 120 -18.42 0.84 -0.91
C LEU A 120 -19.03 1.06 0.48
N GLU A 121 -20.10 0.33 0.84
CA GLU A 121 -20.65 0.37 2.19
C GLU A 121 -19.63 -0.07 3.25
N MET A 122 -18.85 -1.13 2.97
CA MET A 122 -17.76 -1.56 3.86
C MET A 122 -16.72 -0.45 4.04
N VAL A 123 -16.31 0.20 2.96
CA VAL A 123 -15.34 1.31 3.00
C VAL A 123 -15.85 2.46 3.87
N LEU A 124 -17.12 2.85 3.72
CA LEU A 124 -17.72 3.92 4.53
C LEU A 124 -17.79 3.54 6.02
N ARG A 125 -18.16 2.28 6.34
CA ARG A 125 -18.15 1.77 7.72
C ARG A 125 -16.75 1.74 8.34
N LEU A 126 -15.72 1.45 7.54
CA LEU A 126 -14.34 1.52 7.99
C LEU A 126 -13.91 2.97 8.28
N TYR A 127 -14.37 3.94 7.47
CA TYR A 127 -14.11 5.35 7.76
C TYR A 127 -14.74 5.82 9.08
N ASP A 128 -15.94 5.34 9.41
CA ASP A 128 -16.58 5.62 10.71
C ASP A 128 -15.74 5.14 11.91
N ARG A 129 -14.85 4.16 11.69
CA ARG A 129 -13.91 3.63 12.70
C ARG A 129 -12.51 4.25 12.62
N ASN A 130 -12.30 5.30 11.82
CA ASN A 130 -10.96 5.79 11.50
C ASN A 130 -10.16 6.26 12.72
N PHE A 131 -10.81 6.86 13.71
CA PHE A 131 -10.12 7.26 14.95
C PHE A 131 -9.62 6.04 15.77
N GLU A 132 -10.40 4.97 15.87
CA GLU A 132 -9.97 3.70 16.45
C GLU A 132 -8.85 3.06 15.64
N MET A 133 -8.98 3.05 14.32
CA MET A 133 -7.97 2.55 13.38
C MET A 133 -6.65 3.30 13.53
N ALA A 134 -6.68 4.62 13.68
CA ALA A 134 -5.48 5.45 13.86
C ALA A 134 -4.70 5.05 15.12
N HIS A 135 -5.37 4.87 16.26
CA HIS A 135 -4.72 4.37 17.48
C HIS A 135 -4.19 2.95 17.30
N SER A 136 -4.97 2.10 16.64
CA SER A 136 -4.58 0.72 16.35
C SER A 136 -3.28 0.66 15.53
N VAL A 137 -3.22 1.40 14.42
CA VAL A 137 -2.04 1.45 13.54
C VAL A 137 -0.85 2.12 14.24
N MET A 138 -1.07 3.22 14.96
CA MET A 138 -0.04 3.86 15.77
C MET A 138 0.65 2.83 16.67
N HIS A 139 -0.12 2.06 17.44
CA HIS A 139 0.42 1.14 18.45
C HIS A 139 0.98 -0.19 17.89
N VAL A 140 0.73 -0.54 16.63
CA VAL A 140 1.32 -1.75 16.02
C VAL A 140 2.40 -1.43 15.00
N ALA A 141 2.29 -0.30 14.29
CA ALA A 141 3.22 0.07 13.23
C ALA A 141 4.28 1.10 13.65
N GLY A 142 4.00 1.94 14.67
CA GLY A 142 4.88 3.01 15.08
C GLY A 142 4.67 4.34 14.35
N GLN A 143 3.66 4.43 13.49
CA GLN A 143 3.31 5.70 12.83
C GLN A 143 2.93 6.76 13.87
N SER A 144 3.24 8.05 13.62
CA SER A 144 2.66 9.12 14.42
C SER A 144 1.12 9.10 14.28
N TYR A 145 0.41 9.61 15.28
CA TYR A 145 -1.06 9.58 15.26
C TYR A 145 -1.66 10.22 13.99
N THR A 146 -1.08 11.35 13.55
CA THR A 146 -1.55 12.04 12.34
C THR A 146 -1.32 11.19 11.08
N GLN A 147 -0.17 10.52 10.98
CA GLN A 147 0.13 9.61 9.86
C GLN A 147 -0.76 8.38 9.88
N ALA A 148 -0.96 7.77 11.05
CA ALA A 148 -1.85 6.62 11.21
C ALA A 148 -3.30 6.99 10.85
N PHE A 149 -3.75 8.20 11.23
CA PHE A 149 -5.07 8.69 10.86
C PHE A 149 -5.22 8.90 9.36
N SER A 150 -4.29 9.62 8.71
CA SER A 150 -4.41 9.96 7.28
C SER A 150 -3.98 8.81 6.38
N GLY A 151 -2.77 8.29 6.55
CA GLY A 151 -2.16 7.31 5.64
C GLY A 151 -2.81 5.94 5.70
N SER A 152 -3.08 5.44 6.92
CA SER A 152 -3.70 4.12 7.12
C SER A 152 -5.23 4.16 7.23
N GLY A 153 -5.82 5.35 7.24
CA GLY A 153 -7.26 5.61 7.20
C GLY A 153 -7.70 6.10 5.82
N PRO A 154 -8.06 7.40 5.64
CA PRO A 154 -8.57 7.96 4.39
C PRO A 154 -7.79 7.57 3.15
N ASN A 155 -6.45 7.72 3.15
CA ASN A 155 -5.66 7.42 1.96
C ASN A 155 -5.68 5.91 1.61
N ALA A 156 -5.72 5.03 2.61
CA ALA A 156 -5.87 3.58 2.40
C ALA A 156 -7.29 3.25 1.87
N LEU A 157 -8.33 3.89 2.40
CA LEU A 157 -9.72 3.72 1.95
C LEU A 157 -9.91 4.25 0.53
N ASP A 158 -9.26 5.37 0.19
CA ASP A 158 -9.24 5.91 -1.17
C ASP A 158 -8.64 4.91 -2.16
N ARG A 159 -7.53 4.21 -1.81
CA ARG A 159 -6.99 3.11 -2.62
C ARG A 159 -7.98 1.95 -2.77
N GLY A 160 -8.76 1.67 -1.73
CA GLY A 160 -9.86 0.70 -1.80
C GLY A 160 -10.95 1.12 -2.79
N ILE A 161 -11.40 2.38 -2.75
CA ILE A 161 -12.40 2.91 -3.70
C ILE A 161 -11.83 2.97 -5.12
N GLU A 162 -10.56 3.35 -5.29
CA GLU A 162 -9.88 3.31 -6.60
C GLU A 162 -9.95 1.91 -7.22
N ALA A 163 -9.66 0.86 -6.44
CA ALA A 163 -9.78 -0.52 -6.89
C ALA A 163 -11.23 -0.89 -7.27
N LEU A 164 -12.23 -0.38 -6.53
CA LEU A 164 -13.66 -0.57 -6.84
C LEU A 164 -14.05 0.14 -8.15
N ALA A 165 -13.53 1.34 -8.39
CA ALA A 165 -13.74 2.07 -9.64
C ALA A 165 -13.18 1.29 -10.84
N TYR A 166 -11.97 0.77 -10.74
CA TYR A 166 -11.39 -0.10 -11.77
C TYR A 166 -12.16 -1.42 -11.92
N ALA A 167 -12.65 -2.02 -10.83
CA ALA A 167 -13.45 -3.23 -10.89
C ALA A 167 -14.76 -3.00 -11.65
N ALA A 168 -15.48 -1.92 -11.34
CA ALA A 168 -16.69 -1.52 -12.06
C ALA A 168 -16.39 -1.30 -13.55
N LYS A 169 -15.34 -0.56 -13.91
CA LYS A 169 -14.93 -0.33 -15.31
C LYS A 169 -14.61 -1.63 -16.03
N ALA A 170 -13.82 -2.51 -15.42
CA ALA A 170 -13.41 -3.78 -16.02
C ALA A 170 -14.62 -4.70 -16.27
N MET A 171 -15.55 -4.77 -15.33
CA MET A 171 -16.74 -5.61 -15.46
C MET A 171 -17.76 -5.02 -16.45
N ARG A 172 -17.96 -3.71 -16.47
CA ARG A 172 -18.85 -3.00 -17.42
C ARG A 172 -18.35 -3.07 -18.87
N ALA A 173 -17.04 -3.25 -19.08
CA ALA A 173 -16.49 -3.45 -20.43
C ALA A 173 -16.92 -4.77 -21.08
N VAL A 174 -17.50 -5.70 -20.31
CA VAL A 174 -17.97 -6.99 -20.81
C VAL A 174 -19.47 -6.90 -21.12
N THR A 175 -19.82 -6.92 -22.38
CA THR A 175 -21.23 -6.97 -22.83
C THR A 175 -21.89 -8.26 -22.32
N PRO A 176 -22.97 -8.19 -21.53
CA PRO A 176 -23.57 -9.41 -20.93
C PRO A 176 -24.29 -10.30 -21.96
N THR A 177 -24.87 -9.71 -22.99
CA THR A 177 -25.60 -10.43 -24.06
C THR A 177 -25.33 -9.82 -25.42
N ALA A 178 -25.37 -10.64 -26.47
CA ALA A 178 -25.28 -10.17 -27.84
C ALA A 178 -26.08 -11.05 -28.80
N ARG A 179 -26.68 -10.45 -29.81
CA ARG A 179 -27.22 -11.15 -30.99
C ARG A 179 -26.13 -11.21 -32.06
N TRP A 180 -26.00 -12.39 -32.69
CA TRP A 180 -25.08 -12.58 -33.80
C TRP A 180 -25.80 -13.22 -34.97
N ASP A 181 -25.80 -12.54 -36.11
CA ASP A 181 -26.50 -12.96 -37.31
C ASP A 181 -25.49 -13.03 -38.48
N ARG A 182 -25.55 -14.11 -39.24
CA ARG A 182 -24.69 -14.29 -40.42
C ARG A 182 -25.34 -15.20 -41.45
N THR A 183 -25.22 -14.87 -42.72
CA THR A 183 -25.64 -15.68 -43.86
C THR A 183 -24.47 -16.53 -44.36
N PHE A 184 -24.64 -17.84 -44.44
CA PHE A 184 -23.71 -18.80 -45.00
C PHE A 184 -24.28 -19.33 -46.33
N GLY A 185 -23.86 -18.77 -47.47
CA GLY A 185 -24.45 -19.10 -48.74
C GLY A 185 -25.92 -18.69 -48.84
N LYS A 186 -26.83 -19.64 -48.69
CA LYS A 186 -28.28 -19.41 -48.71
C LYS A 186 -28.92 -19.63 -47.33
N GLU A 187 -28.15 -19.93 -46.31
CA GLU A 187 -28.62 -20.24 -44.98
C GLU A 187 -28.31 -19.10 -44.03
N ASP A 188 -29.34 -18.57 -43.38
CA ASP A 188 -29.22 -17.55 -42.34
C ASP A 188 -29.12 -18.26 -40.96
N VAL A 189 -28.08 -17.92 -40.23
CA VAL A 189 -27.81 -18.41 -38.90
C VAL A 189 -27.84 -17.27 -37.89
N SER A 190 -28.64 -17.42 -36.87
CA SER A 190 -28.80 -16.47 -35.78
C SER A 190 -28.49 -17.12 -34.44
N LEU A 191 -27.67 -16.45 -33.63
CA LEU A 191 -27.27 -16.91 -32.31
C LEU A 191 -27.53 -15.84 -31.24
N ASP A 192 -28.13 -16.27 -30.14
CA ASP A 192 -28.10 -15.51 -28.88
C ASP A 192 -26.86 -15.91 -28.09
N LYS A 193 -26.09 -14.92 -27.65
CA LYS A 193 -24.87 -15.11 -26.85
C LYS A 193 -25.03 -14.47 -25.49
N THR A 194 -24.51 -15.14 -24.46
CA THR A 194 -24.41 -14.63 -23.10
C THR A 194 -22.98 -14.74 -22.65
N TYR A 195 -22.48 -13.69 -21.99
CA TYR A 195 -21.13 -13.62 -21.43
C TYR A 195 -21.23 -13.50 -19.91
N THR A 196 -20.67 -14.46 -19.20
CA THR A 196 -20.73 -14.53 -17.74
C THR A 196 -19.36 -14.24 -17.15
N LEU A 197 -19.31 -13.31 -16.20
CA LEU A 197 -18.12 -13.04 -15.39
C LEU A 197 -17.97 -14.16 -14.36
N VAL A 198 -16.82 -14.83 -14.36
CA VAL A 198 -16.51 -15.94 -13.47
C VAL A 198 -15.33 -15.57 -12.59
N PRO A 199 -15.51 -15.48 -11.26
CA PRO A 199 -14.40 -15.24 -10.33
C PRO A 199 -13.41 -16.41 -10.38
N ARG A 200 -12.16 -16.14 -10.09
CA ARG A 200 -11.10 -17.17 -10.15
C ARG A 200 -11.13 -18.13 -8.98
N GLY A 201 -11.40 -17.64 -7.78
CA GLY A 201 -11.31 -18.41 -6.54
C GLY A 201 -11.06 -17.49 -5.34
N ILE A 202 -10.50 -18.03 -4.27
CA ILE A 202 -10.19 -17.27 -3.06
C ILE A 202 -8.99 -16.36 -3.33
N GLY A 203 -9.09 -15.09 -2.87
CA GLY A 203 -7.98 -14.17 -2.76
C GLY A 203 -7.33 -14.26 -1.37
N LEU A 204 -6.02 -14.53 -1.33
CA LEU A 204 -5.21 -14.46 -0.12
C LEU A 204 -4.50 -13.11 -0.10
N VAL A 205 -4.78 -12.29 0.92
CA VAL A 205 -4.16 -10.98 1.11
C VAL A 205 -3.14 -11.05 2.24
N ILE A 206 -1.86 -11.08 1.92
CA ILE A 206 -0.74 -11.13 2.87
C ILE A 206 -0.27 -9.70 3.11
N CYS A 207 -0.55 -9.17 4.29
CA CYS A 207 -0.33 -7.78 4.63
C CYS A 207 1.08 -7.53 5.19
N CYS A 208 1.62 -6.35 4.95
CA CYS A 208 2.84 -5.88 5.61
C CYS A 208 2.55 -5.35 7.03
N ALA A 209 3.62 -5.13 7.80
CA ALA A 209 3.52 -4.66 9.18
C ALA A 209 3.44 -3.13 9.29
N SER A 210 4.13 -2.39 8.43
CA SER A 210 4.30 -0.93 8.53
C SER A 210 3.08 -0.12 8.06
N PHE A 211 2.39 -0.61 7.00
CA PHE A 211 1.16 -0.03 6.44
C PHE A 211 0.09 -1.12 6.24
N PRO A 212 -0.45 -1.69 7.33
CA PRO A 212 -1.27 -2.90 7.24
C PRO A 212 -2.55 -2.73 6.41
N THR A 213 -3.13 -1.52 6.36
CA THR A 213 -4.38 -1.23 5.65
C THR A 213 -4.17 -0.75 4.22
N TRP A 214 -3.17 0.10 3.99
CA TRP A 214 -2.98 0.82 2.74
C TRP A 214 -2.81 -0.12 1.54
N ASN A 215 -2.02 -1.18 1.69
CA ASN A 215 -1.81 -2.17 0.64
C ASN A 215 -2.86 -3.29 0.64
N ALA A 216 -3.50 -3.56 1.78
CA ALA A 216 -4.49 -4.61 1.91
C ALA A 216 -5.85 -4.25 1.27
N TYR A 217 -6.30 -3.00 1.43
CA TYR A 217 -7.64 -2.60 0.97
C TYR A 217 -7.82 -2.70 -0.55
N PRO A 218 -6.90 -2.23 -1.43
CA PRO A 218 -7.06 -2.45 -2.86
C PRO A 218 -7.21 -3.92 -3.23
N ALA A 219 -6.41 -4.80 -2.64
CA ALA A 219 -6.45 -6.25 -2.88
C ALA A 219 -7.78 -6.88 -2.42
N MET A 220 -8.22 -6.55 -1.20
CA MET A 220 -9.49 -7.03 -0.64
C MET A 220 -10.68 -6.61 -1.51
N PHE A 221 -10.78 -5.32 -1.81
CA PHE A 221 -11.93 -4.77 -2.51
C PHE A 221 -11.94 -5.11 -4.00
N ALA A 222 -10.79 -5.18 -4.66
CA ALA A 222 -10.67 -5.70 -6.02
C ALA A 222 -11.17 -7.16 -6.12
N SER A 223 -10.78 -8.00 -5.16
CA SER A 223 -11.22 -9.40 -5.11
C SER A 223 -12.71 -9.52 -4.85
N LEU A 224 -13.23 -8.87 -3.80
CA LEU A 224 -14.63 -8.94 -3.42
C LEU A 224 -15.56 -8.44 -4.54
N ALA A 225 -15.27 -7.27 -5.12
CA ALA A 225 -16.06 -6.69 -6.21
C ALA A 225 -16.14 -7.61 -7.43
N THR A 226 -15.04 -8.29 -7.77
CA THR A 226 -14.96 -9.21 -8.90
C THR A 226 -15.50 -10.62 -8.58
N GLY A 227 -16.05 -10.83 -7.37
CA GLY A 227 -16.74 -12.05 -6.96
C GLY A 227 -15.87 -13.07 -6.23
N ASN A 228 -14.62 -12.72 -5.91
CA ASN A 228 -13.69 -13.57 -5.18
C ASN A 228 -13.74 -13.24 -3.69
N PRO A 229 -14.05 -14.19 -2.80
CA PRO A 229 -13.94 -13.98 -1.37
C PRO A 229 -12.48 -13.88 -0.96
N VAL A 230 -12.21 -13.31 0.23
CA VAL A 230 -10.85 -13.05 0.67
C VAL A 230 -10.54 -13.68 2.03
N ILE A 231 -9.32 -14.19 2.14
CA ILE A 231 -8.67 -14.54 3.40
C ILE A 231 -7.59 -13.50 3.65
N VAL A 232 -7.74 -12.71 4.71
CA VAL A 232 -6.80 -11.67 5.09
C VAL A 232 -5.81 -12.23 6.10
N LYS A 233 -4.54 -12.21 5.73
CA LYS A 233 -3.43 -12.69 6.56
C LYS A 233 -2.55 -11.50 6.99
N PRO A 234 -2.83 -10.89 8.16
CA PRO A 234 -2.00 -9.80 8.67
C PRO A 234 -0.61 -10.27 9.05
N HIS A 235 0.32 -9.32 9.16
CA HIS A 235 1.61 -9.62 9.74
C HIS A 235 1.47 -9.89 11.27
N PRO A 236 2.17 -10.89 11.86
CA PRO A 236 1.99 -11.27 13.27
C PRO A 236 2.19 -10.15 14.31
N ILE A 237 2.96 -9.11 13.95
CA ILE A 237 3.18 -7.94 14.81
C ILE A 237 2.25 -6.76 14.52
N ALA A 238 1.30 -6.90 13.58
CA ALA A 238 0.38 -5.83 13.18
C ALA A 238 -1.00 -6.42 12.77
N ILE A 239 -1.63 -7.14 13.69
CA ILE A 239 -2.90 -7.86 13.45
C ILE A 239 -4.10 -6.94 13.65
N LEU A 240 -4.10 -6.11 14.70
CA LEU A 240 -5.26 -5.37 15.17
C LEU A 240 -5.96 -4.54 14.08
N PRO A 241 -5.26 -3.75 13.23
CA PRO A 241 -5.92 -2.97 12.19
C PRO A 241 -6.74 -3.83 11.24
N MET A 242 -6.17 -4.95 10.79
CA MET A 242 -6.86 -5.86 9.86
C MET A 242 -7.94 -6.69 10.55
N ALA A 243 -7.77 -7.02 11.83
CA ALA A 243 -8.83 -7.67 12.62
C ALA A 243 -10.06 -6.77 12.75
N ILE A 244 -9.87 -5.47 13.01
CA ILE A 244 -10.95 -4.47 13.01
C ILE A 244 -11.59 -4.40 11.63
N ALA A 245 -10.80 -4.30 10.56
CA ALA A 245 -11.31 -4.22 9.19
C ALA A 245 -12.14 -5.45 8.81
N VAL A 246 -11.65 -6.65 9.08
CA VAL A 246 -12.37 -7.91 8.82
C VAL A 246 -13.66 -7.96 9.63
N ARG A 247 -13.63 -7.62 10.90
CA ARG A 247 -14.82 -7.59 11.77
C ARG A 247 -15.90 -6.66 11.20
N GLU A 248 -15.55 -5.46 10.81
CA GLU A 248 -16.51 -4.49 10.27
C GLU A 248 -17.05 -4.94 8.88
N CYS A 249 -16.20 -5.46 7.99
CA CYS A 249 -16.66 -6.04 6.72
C CYS A 249 -17.64 -7.20 6.93
N ARG A 250 -17.36 -8.11 7.87
CA ARG A 250 -18.25 -9.21 8.23
C ARG A 250 -19.61 -8.74 8.77
N LYS A 251 -19.63 -7.67 9.58
CA LYS A 251 -20.86 -7.04 10.06
C LYS A 251 -21.69 -6.50 8.90
N VAL A 252 -21.07 -5.76 7.97
CA VAL A 252 -21.77 -5.25 6.78
C VAL A 252 -22.36 -6.40 5.97
N LEU A 253 -21.60 -7.47 5.73
CA LEU A 253 -22.12 -8.64 5.02
C LEU A 253 -23.34 -9.23 5.72
N ALA A 254 -23.30 -9.38 7.04
CA ALA A 254 -24.42 -9.91 7.83
C ALA A 254 -25.64 -8.97 7.80
N ASP A 255 -25.45 -7.66 7.94
CA ASP A 255 -26.50 -6.63 7.90
C ASP A 255 -27.31 -6.69 6.59
N TYR A 256 -26.66 -7.05 5.48
CA TYR A 256 -27.27 -7.19 4.15
C TYR A 256 -27.61 -8.64 3.76
N GLY A 257 -27.56 -9.58 4.71
CA GLY A 257 -27.91 -10.99 4.48
C GLY A 257 -26.93 -11.76 3.59
N CYS A 258 -25.71 -11.27 3.44
CA CYS A 258 -24.62 -11.97 2.78
C CYS A 258 -23.85 -12.84 3.78
N ASP A 259 -23.15 -13.86 3.27
CA ASP A 259 -22.35 -14.74 4.12
C ASP A 259 -21.11 -13.99 4.64
N PRO A 260 -20.93 -13.83 5.96
CA PRO A 260 -19.74 -13.17 6.51
C PRO A 260 -18.41 -13.87 6.16
N ASN A 261 -18.45 -15.15 5.81
CA ASN A 261 -17.26 -15.91 5.43
C ASN A 261 -16.68 -15.54 4.05
N LEU A 262 -17.28 -14.54 3.38
CA LEU A 262 -16.66 -13.85 2.24
C LEU A 262 -15.39 -13.07 2.63
N VAL A 263 -15.26 -12.73 3.91
CA VAL A 263 -14.06 -12.05 4.46
C VAL A 263 -13.67 -12.76 5.76
N THR A 264 -12.51 -13.38 5.80
CA THR A 264 -12.00 -14.11 6.97
C THR A 264 -10.61 -13.65 7.34
N LEU A 265 -10.19 -13.87 8.60
CA LEU A 265 -8.92 -13.48 9.16
C LEU A 265 -8.06 -14.73 9.43
N ALA A 266 -6.87 -14.77 8.87
CA ALA A 266 -5.89 -15.84 9.12
C ALA A 266 -4.77 -15.29 10.02
N VAL A 267 -4.86 -15.55 11.30
CA VAL A 267 -3.84 -15.18 12.30
C VAL A 267 -2.81 -16.28 12.43
N ASP A 268 -1.55 -15.87 12.54
CA ASP A 268 -0.42 -16.75 12.83
C ASP A 268 0.58 -16.07 13.77
N THR A 269 1.65 -16.78 14.07
CA THR A 269 2.79 -16.26 14.87
C THR A 269 4.06 -16.27 14.01
N ILE A 270 5.09 -15.56 14.47
CA ILE A 270 6.41 -15.55 13.79
C ILE A 270 6.98 -16.97 13.72
N ASP A 271 6.80 -17.77 14.78
CA ASP A 271 7.37 -19.11 14.89
C ASP A 271 6.54 -20.19 14.17
N ALA A 272 5.27 -19.91 13.86
CA ALA A 272 4.36 -20.85 13.21
C ALA A 272 3.60 -20.17 12.04
N PRO A 273 4.28 -19.78 10.95
CA PRO A 273 3.67 -19.10 9.82
C PRO A 273 2.75 -20.02 9.02
N VAL A 274 1.53 -19.56 8.70
CA VAL A 274 0.52 -20.36 7.98
C VAL A 274 0.37 -19.98 6.51
N ALA A 275 1.01 -18.92 6.02
CA ALA A 275 0.81 -18.40 4.67
C ALA A 275 0.98 -19.48 3.59
N GLN A 276 2.01 -20.36 3.71
CA GLN A 276 2.29 -21.40 2.74
C GLN A 276 1.14 -22.42 2.62
N ARG A 277 0.46 -22.75 3.73
CA ARG A 277 -0.70 -23.67 3.71
C ARG A 277 -1.85 -23.14 2.84
N PHE A 278 -2.06 -21.81 2.85
CA PHE A 278 -3.04 -21.18 1.96
C PHE A 278 -2.54 -21.08 0.52
N ILE A 279 -1.26 -20.75 0.32
CA ILE A 279 -0.65 -20.62 -1.01
C ILE A 279 -0.73 -21.95 -1.77
N ASP A 280 -0.53 -23.06 -1.10
CA ASP A 280 -0.53 -24.40 -1.71
C ASP A 280 -1.94 -24.92 -2.03
N ASP A 281 -2.98 -24.39 -1.37
CA ASP A 281 -4.34 -24.88 -1.57
C ASP A 281 -4.90 -24.48 -2.95
N PRO A 282 -5.49 -25.43 -3.70
CA PRO A 282 -6.01 -25.16 -5.05
C PRO A 282 -7.22 -24.22 -5.08
N ALA A 283 -7.96 -24.01 -3.99
CA ALA A 283 -9.05 -23.06 -3.93
C ALA A 283 -8.56 -21.59 -3.88
N VAL A 284 -7.34 -21.36 -3.40
CA VAL A 284 -6.68 -20.06 -3.42
C VAL A 284 -6.11 -19.82 -4.81
N GLN A 285 -6.65 -18.86 -5.54
CA GLN A 285 -6.32 -18.60 -6.95
C GLN A 285 -5.70 -17.22 -7.18
N ILE A 286 -5.78 -16.35 -6.17
CA ILE A 286 -5.23 -15.01 -6.21
C ILE A 286 -4.40 -14.83 -4.94
N ILE A 287 -3.19 -14.32 -5.08
CA ILE A 287 -2.29 -14.01 -3.97
C ILE A 287 -1.85 -12.57 -4.13
N ASP A 288 -2.16 -11.76 -3.15
CA ASP A 288 -1.70 -10.38 -3.03
C ASP A 288 -0.70 -10.33 -1.87
N PHE A 289 0.53 -9.98 -2.15
CA PHE A 289 1.60 -9.92 -1.17
C PHE A 289 2.21 -8.52 -1.11
N THR A 290 2.32 -7.98 0.09
CA THR A 290 3.13 -6.80 0.37
C THR A 290 4.09 -7.11 1.51
N GLY A 291 5.39 -6.89 1.30
CA GLY A 291 6.40 -7.17 2.31
C GLY A 291 7.83 -7.15 1.79
N SER A 292 8.71 -7.95 2.39
CA SER A 292 10.13 -7.93 2.05
C SER A 292 10.43 -8.42 0.62
N PRO A 293 11.44 -7.82 -0.06
CA PRO A 293 11.90 -8.27 -1.38
C PRO A 293 12.29 -9.74 -1.41
N ARG A 294 12.86 -10.24 -0.31
CA ARG A 294 13.26 -11.65 -0.19
C ARG A 294 12.07 -12.60 -0.32
N TYR A 295 10.98 -12.33 0.39
CA TYR A 295 9.81 -13.21 0.35
C TYR A 295 8.99 -12.99 -0.92
N GLY A 296 8.84 -11.75 -1.40
CA GLY A 296 8.22 -11.45 -2.70
C GLY A 296 8.90 -12.19 -3.84
N GLY A 297 10.22 -12.09 -3.95
CA GLY A 297 10.99 -12.84 -4.95
C GLY A 297 10.95 -14.36 -4.77
N HIS A 298 10.76 -14.88 -3.54
CA HIS A 298 10.47 -16.29 -3.33
C HIS A 298 9.11 -16.68 -3.94
N LEU A 299 8.07 -15.92 -3.67
CA LEU A 299 6.75 -16.18 -4.22
C LEU A 299 6.75 -16.14 -5.75
N GLU A 300 7.40 -15.17 -6.37
CA GLU A 300 7.49 -15.04 -7.82
C GLU A 300 8.17 -16.24 -8.50
N ARG A 301 9.13 -16.86 -7.81
CA ARG A 301 9.80 -18.07 -8.32
C ARG A 301 9.04 -19.37 -8.08
N THR A 302 8.18 -19.42 -7.06
CA THR A 302 7.58 -20.68 -6.59
C THR A 302 6.09 -20.80 -6.88
N VAL A 303 5.36 -19.68 -6.92
CA VAL A 303 3.91 -19.70 -7.19
C VAL A 303 3.66 -19.86 -8.67
N THR A 304 2.99 -20.95 -9.04
CA THR A 304 2.63 -21.26 -10.42
C THR A 304 1.14 -21.54 -10.55
N GLY A 305 0.55 -21.18 -11.70
CA GLY A 305 -0.85 -21.46 -12.01
C GLY A 305 -1.88 -20.57 -11.30
N LYS A 306 -1.43 -19.60 -10.48
CA LYS A 306 -2.26 -18.65 -9.75
C LYS A 306 -1.97 -17.22 -10.21
N GLN A 307 -2.86 -16.28 -9.89
CA GLN A 307 -2.55 -14.86 -10.04
C GLN A 307 -1.77 -14.42 -8.80
N LEU A 308 -0.57 -13.94 -9.02
CA LEU A 308 0.29 -13.40 -7.98
C LEU A 308 0.52 -11.92 -8.26
N PHE A 309 0.26 -11.11 -7.26
CA PHE A 309 0.57 -9.68 -7.23
C PHE A 309 1.51 -9.44 -6.06
N THR A 310 2.69 -8.91 -6.34
CA THR A 310 3.70 -8.59 -5.34
C THR A 310 3.97 -7.10 -5.31
N GLU A 311 4.10 -6.58 -4.12
CA GLU A 311 4.71 -5.29 -3.84
C GLU A 311 5.72 -5.47 -2.73
N THR A 312 6.93 -5.05 -3.00
CA THR A 312 8.02 -5.04 -2.04
C THR A 312 8.52 -3.61 -1.87
N ALA A 313 9.64 -3.42 -1.23
CA ALA A 313 10.30 -2.14 -1.20
C ALA A 313 11.55 -2.20 -2.08
N GLY A 314 12.31 -1.12 -2.09
CA GLY A 314 13.51 -1.03 -2.92
C GLY A 314 14.35 0.18 -2.57
N ILE A 315 15.34 0.46 -3.40
CA ILE A 315 16.29 1.55 -3.20
C ILE A 315 15.76 2.82 -3.87
N ASN A 316 14.93 3.58 -3.16
CA ASN A 316 14.44 4.85 -3.66
C ASN A 316 15.55 5.91 -3.60
N SER A 317 15.65 6.73 -4.63
CA SER A 317 16.76 7.66 -4.78
C SER A 317 16.32 9.09 -5.08
N VAL A 318 17.15 10.03 -4.68
CA VAL A 318 17.11 11.43 -5.08
C VAL A 318 18.38 11.71 -5.89
N VAL A 319 18.24 12.32 -7.06
CA VAL A 319 19.37 12.92 -7.78
C VAL A 319 19.24 14.43 -7.67
N LEU A 320 20.22 15.07 -7.05
CA LEU A 320 20.30 16.52 -6.90
C LEU A 320 21.41 17.03 -7.79
N GLU A 321 21.06 17.40 -9.02
CA GLU A 321 21.98 17.94 -10.04
C GLU A 321 22.17 19.44 -9.87
N SER A 322 21.08 20.18 -9.71
CA SER A 322 21.02 21.61 -9.40
C SER A 322 19.68 21.96 -8.76
N CYS A 323 19.55 23.13 -8.18
CA CYS A 323 18.27 23.62 -7.64
C CYS A 323 18.29 25.16 -7.54
N GLU A 324 17.11 25.77 -7.53
CA GLU A 324 16.98 27.21 -7.30
C GLU A 324 17.40 27.58 -5.87
N ASP A 325 16.82 26.90 -4.87
CA ASP A 325 17.06 27.12 -3.45
C ASP A 325 17.46 25.80 -2.76
N LEU A 326 18.72 25.76 -2.26
CA LEU A 326 19.25 24.60 -1.58
C LEU A 326 18.57 24.34 -0.23
N GLU A 327 18.16 25.37 0.49
CA GLU A 327 17.53 25.19 1.80
C GLU A 327 16.12 24.61 1.67
N GLU A 328 15.34 25.10 0.68
CA GLU A 328 14.03 24.56 0.37
C GLU A 328 14.13 23.10 -0.09
N THR A 329 15.06 22.81 -1.02
CA THR A 329 15.29 21.46 -1.52
C THR A 329 15.73 20.50 -0.41
N ALA A 330 16.71 20.90 0.41
CA ALA A 330 17.16 20.12 1.54
C ALA A 330 16.03 19.87 2.56
N THR A 331 15.15 20.84 2.76
CA THR A 331 13.98 20.69 3.64
C THR A 331 12.99 19.65 3.09
N ALA A 332 12.74 19.66 1.78
CA ALA A 332 11.85 18.68 1.14
C ALA A 332 12.43 17.25 1.26
N ILE A 333 13.73 17.07 0.98
CA ILE A 333 14.42 15.78 1.11
C ILE A 333 14.44 15.31 2.57
N ALA A 334 14.77 16.19 3.52
CA ALA A 334 14.79 15.87 4.94
C ALA A 334 13.40 15.41 5.47
N ARG A 335 12.31 16.07 5.05
CA ARG A 335 10.95 15.64 5.42
C ARG A 335 10.64 14.25 4.87
N ALA A 336 10.99 13.97 3.62
CA ALA A 336 10.78 12.67 3.01
C ALA A 336 11.58 11.55 3.71
N THR A 337 12.83 11.85 4.10
CA THR A 337 13.70 10.91 4.84
C THR A 337 13.25 10.70 6.29
N CYS A 338 12.77 11.75 6.96
CA CYS A 338 12.35 11.66 8.36
C CYS A 338 10.94 11.06 8.52
N LEU A 339 10.09 11.14 7.49
CA LEU A 339 8.70 10.71 7.57
C LEU A 339 8.61 9.23 7.99
N PHE A 340 7.91 9.00 9.10
CA PHE A 340 7.74 7.68 9.70
C PHE A 340 9.08 6.94 9.94
N SER A 341 10.13 7.66 10.32
CA SER A 341 11.49 7.09 10.49
C SER A 341 11.96 6.27 9.27
N ALA A 342 11.63 6.72 8.05
CA ALA A 342 11.90 6.04 6.79
C ALA A 342 11.39 4.59 6.71
N GLN A 343 10.37 4.22 7.46
CA GLN A 343 9.75 2.88 7.43
C GLN A 343 8.63 2.79 6.39
N MET A 344 8.84 3.38 5.23
CA MET A 344 7.93 3.38 4.08
C MET A 344 8.61 2.81 2.86
N CYS A 345 7.85 2.05 2.07
CA CYS A 345 8.31 1.51 0.79
C CYS A 345 8.74 2.57 -0.24
N THR A 346 8.32 3.83 -0.05
CA THR A 346 8.64 4.99 -0.89
C THR A 346 9.69 5.93 -0.29
N SER A 347 10.21 5.65 0.91
CA SER A 347 11.20 6.54 1.55
C SER A 347 12.51 6.60 0.75
N PRO A 348 13.03 7.80 0.46
CA PRO A 348 14.33 7.93 -0.17
C PRO A 348 15.44 7.51 0.78
N GLN A 349 16.37 6.69 0.30
CA GLN A 349 17.53 6.22 1.03
C GLN A 349 18.82 6.82 0.49
N ASN A 350 18.93 6.97 -0.85
CA ASN A 350 20.13 7.41 -1.53
C ASN A 350 19.93 8.82 -2.12
N VAL A 351 20.81 9.75 -1.78
CA VAL A 351 20.86 11.09 -2.39
C VAL A 351 22.17 11.23 -3.14
N TYR A 352 22.08 11.27 -4.46
CA TYR A 352 23.24 11.44 -5.34
C TYR A 352 23.49 12.92 -5.61
N VAL A 353 24.72 13.37 -5.40
CA VAL A 353 25.18 14.73 -5.64
C VAL A 353 26.51 14.66 -6.39
N SER A 354 26.75 15.57 -7.34
CA SER A 354 28.06 15.64 -8.00
C SER A 354 29.18 15.90 -6.98
N ALA A 355 30.27 15.15 -7.09
CA ALA A 355 31.47 15.38 -6.26
C ALA A 355 32.05 16.81 -6.43
N ALA A 356 31.81 17.44 -7.59
CA ALA A 356 32.18 18.84 -7.84
C ALA A 356 31.19 19.84 -7.19
N GLY A 357 30.07 19.38 -6.64
CA GLY A 357 28.97 20.22 -6.13
C GLY A 357 27.91 20.49 -7.16
N ILE A 358 27.03 21.45 -6.86
CA ILE A 358 25.83 21.79 -7.66
C ILE A 358 25.77 23.31 -7.92
N HIS A 359 24.97 23.69 -8.92
CA HIS A 359 24.58 25.08 -9.14
C HIS A 359 23.26 25.43 -8.47
N THR A 360 23.17 26.63 -7.91
CA THR A 360 21.93 27.20 -7.35
C THR A 360 21.77 28.64 -7.83
N ALA A 361 20.61 29.25 -7.62
CA ALA A 361 20.40 30.67 -7.93
C ALA A 361 21.37 31.58 -7.17
N SER A 362 21.86 31.17 -6.00
CA SER A 362 22.87 31.90 -5.21
C SER A 362 24.33 31.57 -5.59
N GLY A 363 24.55 30.79 -6.65
CA GLY A 363 25.87 30.38 -7.14
C GLY A 363 26.18 28.90 -6.84
N HIS A 364 27.45 28.55 -7.05
CA HIS A 364 27.95 27.19 -6.85
C HIS A 364 27.98 26.82 -5.35
N LYS A 365 27.58 25.59 -5.05
CA LYS A 365 27.68 24.96 -3.72
C LYS A 365 28.51 23.70 -3.84
N SER A 366 29.49 23.55 -2.98
CA SER A 366 30.30 22.34 -2.93
C SER A 366 29.48 21.13 -2.46
N PHE A 367 30.02 19.93 -2.68
CA PHE A 367 29.42 18.70 -2.14
C PHE A 367 29.23 18.78 -0.61
N ASP A 368 30.22 19.31 0.11
CA ASP A 368 30.14 19.45 1.57
C ASP A 368 29.12 20.53 2.00
N ASP A 369 28.91 21.59 1.21
CA ASP A 369 27.82 22.57 1.47
C ASP A 369 26.44 21.89 1.35
N VAL A 370 26.23 21.08 0.31
CA VAL A 370 24.99 20.33 0.09
C VAL A 370 24.77 19.32 1.20
N ALA A 371 25.79 18.55 1.55
CA ALA A 371 25.72 17.57 2.63
C ALA A 371 25.39 18.24 3.98
N SER A 372 26.01 19.39 4.25
CA SER A 372 25.76 20.18 5.47
C SER A 372 24.33 20.73 5.50
N ALA A 373 23.80 21.19 4.36
CA ALA A 373 22.43 21.68 4.26
C ALA A 373 21.41 20.57 4.53
N LEU A 374 21.62 19.35 4.00
CA LEU A 374 20.78 18.18 4.24
C LEU A 374 20.80 17.78 5.72
N VAL A 375 21.98 17.71 6.34
CA VAL A 375 22.11 17.43 7.79
C VAL A 375 21.40 18.49 8.62
N ALA A 376 21.60 19.78 8.32
CA ALA A 376 20.93 20.87 9.03
C ALA A 376 19.40 20.81 8.90
N ALA A 377 18.89 20.42 7.72
CA ALA A 377 17.46 20.24 7.51
C ALA A 377 16.89 19.05 8.32
N ILE A 378 17.61 17.94 8.39
CA ILE A 378 17.26 16.78 9.24
C ILE A 378 17.29 17.17 10.72
N ASP A 379 18.32 17.93 11.14
CA ASP A 379 18.47 18.38 12.53
C ASP A 379 17.32 19.29 12.99
N ARG A 380 16.80 20.15 12.11
CA ARG A 380 15.60 20.95 12.41
C ARG A 380 14.37 20.08 12.76
N ILE A 381 14.27 18.88 12.21
CA ILE A 381 13.20 17.93 12.52
C ILE A 381 13.57 17.08 13.75
N ALA A 382 14.76 16.51 13.74
CA ALA A 382 15.17 15.47 14.66
C ALA A 382 15.52 15.99 16.07
N ASN A 383 15.96 17.24 16.19
CA ASN A 383 16.37 17.85 17.46
C ASN A 383 15.23 18.57 18.20
N ASP A 384 14.05 18.71 17.59
CA ASP A 384 12.84 19.17 18.27
C ASP A 384 11.93 17.95 18.57
N PRO A 385 11.76 17.56 19.84
CA PRO A 385 10.99 16.37 20.19
C PRO A 385 9.52 16.40 19.74
N LEU A 386 8.89 17.58 19.65
CA LEU A 386 7.51 17.72 19.20
C LEU A 386 7.41 17.52 17.69
N ILE A 387 8.34 18.11 16.94
CA ILE A 387 8.40 17.95 15.48
C ILE A 387 8.78 16.48 15.15
N ALA A 388 9.79 15.95 15.84
CA ALA A 388 10.24 14.58 15.68
C ALA A 388 9.10 13.58 15.92
N ALA A 389 8.36 13.72 17.03
CA ALA A 389 7.23 12.86 17.36
C ALA A 389 6.11 12.92 16.31
N GLY A 390 5.83 14.11 15.77
CA GLY A 390 4.81 14.32 14.75
C GLY A 390 5.19 13.76 13.38
N ILE A 391 6.47 13.77 13.01
CA ILE A 391 6.98 13.35 11.69
C ILE A 391 7.52 11.92 11.72
N MET A 392 8.38 11.58 12.69
CA MET A 392 9.07 10.30 12.73
C MET A 392 8.27 9.21 13.44
N GLY A 393 7.49 9.54 14.48
CA GLY A 393 6.78 8.57 15.29
C GLY A 393 7.74 7.65 16.06
N ALA A 394 7.53 6.34 15.99
CA ALA A 394 8.38 5.35 16.65
C ALA A 394 8.89 4.29 15.66
N VAL A 395 10.02 3.65 15.97
CA VAL A 395 10.55 2.53 15.18
C VAL A 395 9.78 1.26 15.57
N GLN A 396 9.18 0.60 14.59
CA GLN A 396 8.29 -0.55 14.81
C GLN A 396 8.98 -1.73 15.50
N ALA A 397 10.16 -2.12 15.01
CA ALA A 397 10.89 -3.29 15.50
C ALA A 397 12.27 -2.92 16.05
N GLU A 398 12.74 -3.67 17.05
CA GLU A 398 14.10 -3.53 17.59
C GLU A 398 15.16 -3.81 16.53
N GLN A 399 14.93 -4.83 15.72
CA GLN A 399 15.79 -5.22 14.60
C GLN A 399 16.08 -4.06 13.63
N SER A 400 15.12 -3.14 13.41
CA SER A 400 15.38 -1.96 12.57
C SER A 400 16.40 -1.03 13.22
N CYS A 401 16.39 -0.90 14.55
CA CYS A 401 17.42 -0.13 15.26
C CYS A 401 18.79 -0.82 15.16
N ASP A 402 18.82 -2.15 15.32
CA ASP A 402 20.07 -2.93 15.26
C ASP A 402 20.71 -2.84 13.88
N ILE A 403 19.91 -2.86 12.80
CA ILE A 403 20.39 -2.66 11.42
C ILE A 403 21.05 -1.29 11.27
N ILE A 404 20.44 -0.22 11.79
CA ILE A 404 20.98 1.14 11.67
C ILE A 404 22.28 1.29 12.48
N HIS A 405 22.37 0.70 13.68
CA HIS A 405 23.61 0.68 14.47
C HIS A 405 24.72 -0.08 13.72
N HIS A 406 24.42 -1.26 13.19
CA HIS A 406 25.38 -2.04 12.40
C HIS A 406 25.86 -1.27 11.15
N LEU A 407 24.95 -0.55 10.47
CA LEU A 407 25.32 0.31 9.34
C LEU A 407 26.27 1.43 9.75
N ALA A 408 26.08 2.03 10.93
CA ALA A 408 26.99 3.04 11.45
C ALA A 408 28.40 2.45 11.68
N ASP A 409 28.50 1.23 12.22
CA ASP A 409 29.78 0.53 12.40
C ASP A 409 30.44 0.23 11.06
N CYS A 410 29.68 -0.32 10.08
CA CYS A 410 30.19 -0.57 8.73
C CYS A 410 30.65 0.72 8.04
N ALA A 411 29.91 1.83 8.19
CA ALA A 411 30.27 3.11 7.59
C ALA A 411 31.54 3.71 8.22
N ALA A 412 31.79 3.48 9.50
CA ALA A 412 33.00 3.94 10.19
C ALA A 412 34.28 3.22 9.70
N GLU A 413 34.15 2.00 9.19
CA GLU A 413 35.23 1.18 8.67
C GLU A 413 35.40 1.31 7.15
N ALA A 414 34.40 1.83 6.43
CA ALA A 414 34.43 1.92 4.97
C ALA A 414 35.30 3.07 4.46
N ASP A 415 36.16 2.78 3.48
CA ASP A 415 37.07 3.76 2.90
C ASP A 415 36.31 4.92 2.23
N GLY A 416 36.68 6.15 2.58
CA GLY A 416 36.06 7.37 2.07
C GLY A 416 34.66 7.66 2.59
N ALA A 417 34.08 6.80 3.43
CA ALA A 417 32.81 7.09 4.08
C ALA A 417 32.98 7.98 5.32
N ARG A 418 32.06 8.90 5.53
CA ARG A 418 32.03 9.79 6.71
C ARG A 418 30.62 9.78 7.29
N ILE A 419 30.52 9.50 8.58
CA ILE A 419 29.26 9.67 9.32
C ILE A 419 29.09 11.17 9.59
N LEU A 420 28.13 11.78 8.93
CA LEU A 420 27.82 13.21 9.10
C LEU A 420 26.85 13.46 10.26
N ARG A 421 26.02 12.47 10.56
CA ARG A 421 25.06 12.50 11.65
C ARG A 421 24.84 11.09 12.20
N GLN A 422 25.00 10.93 13.51
CA GLN A 422 24.70 9.67 14.19
C GLN A 422 23.19 9.49 14.36
N ALA A 423 22.75 8.23 14.27
CA ALA A 423 21.41 7.85 14.69
C ALA A 423 21.34 7.81 16.23
N LEU A 424 20.43 8.57 16.80
CA LEU A 424 20.27 8.66 18.25
C LEU A 424 18.77 8.54 18.62
N PRO A 425 18.43 7.96 19.78
CA PRO A 425 17.06 8.03 20.28
C PRO A 425 16.70 9.47 20.63
N TYR A 426 15.43 9.83 20.48
CA TYR A 426 14.86 11.06 21.01
C TYR A 426 13.76 10.73 22.01
N ILE A 427 13.49 11.64 22.94
CA ILE A 427 12.43 11.45 23.94
C ILE A 427 11.10 11.89 23.35
N HIS A 428 10.19 10.92 23.13
CA HIS A 428 8.84 11.23 22.65
C HIS A 428 8.04 11.94 23.76
N PRO A 429 7.40 13.10 23.47
CA PRO A 429 6.73 13.90 24.50
C PRO A 429 5.65 13.15 25.28
N ASP A 430 4.80 12.38 24.60
CA ASP A 430 3.69 11.64 25.22
C ASP A 430 4.07 10.21 25.65
N TYR A 431 5.16 9.67 25.11
CA TYR A 431 5.63 8.28 25.36
C TYR A 431 7.14 8.25 25.58
N PRO A 432 7.63 8.68 26.77
CA PRO A 432 9.08 8.78 27.02
C PRO A 432 9.85 7.46 26.84
N GLN A 433 9.17 6.32 26.91
CA GLN A 433 9.75 4.99 26.71
C GLN A 433 9.67 4.49 25.25
N ALA A 434 9.13 5.30 24.33
CA ALA A 434 8.97 4.89 22.93
C ALA A 434 10.31 4.47 22.31
N ARG A 435 10.25 3.48 21.41
CA ARG A 435 11.41 3.12 20.58
C ARG A 435 11.54 4.15 19.47
N THR A 436 12.42 5.10 19.66
CA THR A 436 12.66 6.20 18.72
C THR A 436 14.07 6.14 18.17
N MET A 437 14.26 6.61 16.95
CA MET A 437 15.57 6.74 16.32
C MET A 437 15.54 7.86 15.29
N THR A 438 16.52 8.75 15.36
CA THR A 438 16.73 9.78 14.35
C THR A 438 17.58 9.24 13.20
N PRO A 439 17.55 9.85 12.00
CA PRO A 439 18.30 9.34 10.86
C PRO A 439 19.83 9.28 11.07
N LEU A 440 20.44 8.16 10.68
CA LEU A 440 21.87 8.06 10.37
C LEU A 440 22.10 8.75 9.02
N VAL A 441 23.08 9.64 8.93
CA VAL A 441 23.48 10.25 7.65
C VAL A 441 24.95 9.94 7.38
N VAL A 442 25.20 9.31 6.24
CA VAL A 442 26.55 8.91 5.80
C VAL A 442 26.84 9.54 4.45
N SER A 443 27.97 10.24 4.30
CA SER A 443 28.50 10.63 3.00
C SER A 443 29.58 9.65 2.54
N LEU A 444 29.59 9.31 1.24
CA LEU A 444 30.53 8.35 0.69
C LEU A 444 30.68 8.53 -0.85
N PRO A 445 31.80 8.07 -1.44
CA PRO A 445 31.93 8.05 -2.89
C PRO A 445 31.06 6.96 -3.52
N SER A 446 30.67 7.12 -4.79
CA SER A 446 29.92 6.15 -5.61
C SER A 446 30.71 4.87 -5.85
N GLY A 447 31.58 4.40 -5.18
CA GLY A 447 32.30 3.12 -5.24
C GLY A 447 31.94 2.17 -4.10
N ASN A 448 31.34 2.69 -3.01
CA ASN A 448 31.03 1.92 -1.80
C ASN A 448 29.61 1.29 -1.85
N ALA A 449 29.27 0.67 -2.99
CA ALA A 449 27.95 0.10 -3.25
C ALA A 449 27.49 -0.90 -2.18
N ALA A 450 28.41 -1.59 -1.50
CA ALA A 450 28.07 -2.55 -0.45
C ALA A 450 27.24 -1.93 0.71
N LEU A 451 27.36 -0.62 0.95
CA LEU A 451 26.60 0.08 2.00
C LEU A 451 25.22 0.50 1.51
N TYR A 452 25.09 1.03 0.30
CA TYR A 452 23.87 1.69 -0.17
C TYR A 452 23.13 0.96 -1.32
N ALA A 453 23.71 -0.10 -1.89
CA ALA A 453 23.08 -0.89 -2.96
C ALA A 453 22.16 -2.00 -2.46
N GLN A 454 21.65 -1.86 -1.26
CA GLN A 454 20.60 -2.70 -0.68
C GLN A 454 19.62 -1.84 0.10
N GLU A 455 18.39 -2.31 0.21
CA GLU A 455 17.39 -1.62 1.02
C GLU A 455 17.69 -1.76 2.52
N HIS A 456 17.61 -0.63 3.23
CA HIS A 456 17.65 -0.55 4.69
C HIS A 456 16.35 0.08 5.20
N PHE A 457 15.44 -0.75 5.66
CA PHE A 457 14.11 -0.30 6.09
C PHE A 457 14.17 0.36 7.47
N GLY A 458 14.46 1.67 7.48
CA GLY A 458 14.64 2.45 8.69
C GLY A 458 15.36 3.79 8.44
N PRO A 459 15.62 4.59 9.49
CA PRO A 459 16.10 5.96 9.37
C PRO A 459 17.59 6.04 8.99
N VAL A 460 17.88 5.90 7.71
CA VAL A 460 19.22 6.09 7.12
C VAL A 460 19.13 6.89 5.84
N LEU A 461 20.15 7.74 5.61
CA LEU A 461 20.35 8.48 4.38
C LEU A 461 21.82 8.40 3.96
N PHE A 462 22.06 7.96 2.73
CA PHE A 462 23.37 8.01 2.09
C PHE A 462 23.45 9.22 1.16
N ILE A 463 24.47 10.08 1.35
CA ILE A 463 24.79 11.19 0.44
C ILE A 463 25.98 10.73 -0.40
N ILE A 464 25.71 10.42 -1.66
CA ILE A 464 26.65 9.72 -2.54
C ILE A 464 27.29 10.73 -3.48
N ALA A 465 28.63 10.82 -3.42
CA ALA A 465 29.40 11.66 -4.30
C ALA A 465 29.56 10.98 -5.66
N ALA A 466 28.71 11.30 -6.62
CA ALA A 466 28.81 10.86 -7.99
C ALA A 466 29.79 11.73 -8.79
N ARG A 467 30.31 11.21 -9.90
CA ARG A 467 31.20 11.99 -10.77
C ARG A 467 30.53 13.26 -11.33
N ASP A 468 29.30 13.11 -11.77
CA ASP A 468 28.44 14.14 -12.35
C ASP A 468 26.96 13.73 -12.27
N GLY A 469 26.04 14.63 -12.65
CA GLY A 469 24.59 14.35 -12.63
C GLY A 469 24.18 13.20 -13.53
N ALA A 470 24.76 13.04 -14.71
CA ALA A 470 24.44 11.94 -15.62
C ALA A 470 24.84 10.59 -15.02
N THR A 471 26.03 10.50 -14.44
CA THR A 471 26.47 9.29 -13.71
C THR A 471 25.57 8.98 -12.51
N ALA A 472 25.10 10.02 -11.81
CA ALA A 472 24.15 9.86 -10.70
C ALA A 472 22.82 9.23 -11.16
N VAL A 473 22.25 9.71 -12.27
CA VAL A 473 21.04 9.13 -12.88
C VAL A 473 21.29 7.68 -13.32
N ASP A 474 22.41 7.42 -13.98
CA ASP A 474 22.74 6.06 -14.47
C ASP A 474 22.86 5.06 -13.32
N GLU A 475 23.49 5.44 -12.21
CA GLU A 475 23.65 4.58 -11.03
C GLU A 475 22.32 4.37 -10.30
N ALA A 476 21.53 5.43 -10.08
CA ALA A 476 20.20 5.33 -9.49
C ALA A 476 19.28 4.40 -10.31
N CYS A 477 19.29 4.55 -11.63
CA CYS A 477 18.54 3.72 -12.55
C CYS A 477 19.06 2.27 -12.61
N PHE A 478 20.36 2.06 -12.51
CA PHE A 478 20.96 0.72 -12.42
C PHE A 478 20.49 0.00 -11.16
N LEU A 479 20.62 0.64 -9.99
CA LEU A 479 20.19 0.03 -8.72
C LEU A 479 18.69 -0.27 -8.69
N ALA A 480 17.86 0.59 -9.28
CA ALA A 480 16.44 0.34 -9.40
C ALA A 480 16.11 -0.89 -10.27
N ARG A 481 16.84 -1.11 -11.36
CA ARG A 481 16.65 -2.31 -12.20
C ARG A 481 17.09 -3.59 -11.50
N GLU A 482 18.15 -3.53 -10.70
CA GLU A 482 18.72 -4.71 -10.02
C GLU A 482 17.98 -5.05 -8.71
N HIS A 483 17.58 -4.03 -7.94
CA HIS A 483 17.08 -4.19 -6.58
C HIS A 483 15.66 -3.65 -6.36
N GLY A 484 15.09 -2.96 -7.35
CA GLY A 484 13.78 -2.32 -7.27
C GLY A 484 13.84 -0.90 -6.72
N ALA A 485 12.88 -0.09 -7.16
CA ALA A 485 12.53 1.20 -6.56
C ALA A 485 11.07 1.52 -6.90
N ILE A 486 10.35 2.10 -5.95
CA ILE A 486 8.97 2.54 -6.15
C ILE A 486 8.94 4.00 -6.59
N SER A 487 9.77 4.84 -5.98
CA SER A 487 9.80 6.28 -6.23
C SER A 487 11.21 6.79 -6.47
N SER A 488 11.31 7.84 -7.29
CA SER A 488 12.55 8.53 -7.60
C SER A 488 12.30 10.02 -7.69
N TYR A 489 13.33 10.79 -7.35
CA TYR A 489 13.24 12.23 -7.26
C TYR A 489 14.42 12.86 -7.98
N LEU A 490 14.14 13.89 -8.78
CA LEU A 490 15.14 14.65 -9.51
C LEU A 490 14.98 16.14 -9.19
N TYR A 491 16.07 16.77 -8.82
CA TYR A 491 16.16 18.22 -8.73
C TYR A 491 17.17 18.72 -9.74
N SER A 492 16.71 19.54 -10.65
CA SER A 492 17.54 20.21 -11.67
C SER A 492 16.85 21.47 -12.19
N THR A 493 17.64 22.46 -12.53
CA THR A 493 17.21 23.69 -13.22
C THR A 493 17.48 23.62 -14.72
N ASP A 494 18.07 22.52 -15.22
CA ASP A 494 18.36 22.28 -16.64
C ASP A 494 17.28 21.35 -17.25
N GLU A 495 16.36 21.93 -18.03
CA GLU A 495 15.30 21.18 -18.70
C GLU A 495 15.85 20.11 -19.65
N ALA A 496 16.98 20.36 -20.33
CA ALA A 496 17.57 19.36 -21.22
C ALA A 496 18.11 18.16 -20.44
N PHE A 497 18.66 18.39 -19.25
CA PHE A 497 19.06 17.32 -18.35
C PHE A 497 17.84 16.54 -17.81
N ILE A 498 16.76 17.24 -17.41
CA ILE A 498 15.52 16.62 -16.96
C ILE A 498 14.95 15.69 -18.04
N ASP A 499 14.85 16.18 -19.30
CA ASP A 499 14.34 15.39 -20.43
C ASP A 499 15.20 14.14 -20.69
N ALA A 500 16.51 14.28 -20.65
CA ALA A 500 17.44 13.15 -20.83
C ALA A 500 17.33 12.13 -19.67
N ALA A 501 17.17 12.59 -18.44
CA ALA A 501 17.01 11.74 -17.28
C ALA A 501 15.68 10.99 -17.31
N LEU A 502 14.58 11.64 -17.72
CA LEU A 502 13.25 11.06 -17.79
C LEU A 502 13.21 9.75 -18.61
N ASP A 503 13.94 9.70 -19.73
CA ASP A 503 14.04 8.49 -20.54
C ASP A 503 14.72 7.33 -19.79
N ASN A 504 15.77 7.61 -19.01
CA ASN A 504 16.45 6.60 -18.17
C ASN A 504 15.54 6.06 -17.07
N TYR A 505 14.82 6.94 -16.36
CA TYR A 505 13.87 6.55 -15.32
C TYR A 505 12.71 5.73 -15.88
N THR A 506 12.16 6.15 -17.03
CA THR A 506 11.09 5.42 -17.73
C THR A 506 11.52 4.00 -18.11
N ARG A 507 12.72 3.82 -18.67
CA ARG A 507 13.26 2.51 -19.02
C ARG A 507 13.59 1.64 -17.80
N SER A 508 13.79 2.26 -16.65
CA SER A 508 14.02 1.55 -15.38
C SER A 508 12.72 1.24 -14.62
N GLY A 509 11.57 1.60 -15.20
CA GLY A 509 10.27 1.33 -14.61
C GLY A 509 10.02 2.08 -13.29
N MET A 510 10.56 3.29 -13.16
CA MET A 510 10.41 4.11 -11.96
C MET A 510 9.45 5.28 -12.19
N ASN A 511 8.62 5.57 -11.18
CA ASN A 511 7.90 6.83 -11.12
C ASN A 511 8.86 7.95 -10.72
N LEU A 512 8.88 9.05 -11.47
CA LEU A 512 9.78 10.17 -11.23
C LEU A 512 9.00 11.41 -10.79
N SER A 513 9.45 12.05 -9.73
CA SER A 513 9.03 13.37 -9.28
C SER A 513 10.14 14.39 -9.53
N VAL A 514 9.82 15.50 -10.17
CA VAL A 514 10.81 16.53 -10.54
C VAL A 514 10.52 17.80 -9.77
N ASN A 515 11.53 18.35 -9.08
CA ASN A 515 11.50 19.63 -8.39
C ASN A 515 10.34 19.82 -7.41
N LEU A 516 9.93 18.76 -6.68
CA LEU A 516 8.85 18.86 -5.70
C LEU A 516 9.32 19.51 -4.40
N HIS A 517 8.62 20.55 -3.98
CA HIS A 517 8.91 21.35 -2.79
C HIS A 517 7.62 21.61 -1.97
N GLY A 518 7.79 22.21 -0.80
CA GLY A 518 6.68 22.71 0.03
C GLY A 518 5.77 21.63 0.58
N GLY A 519 4.48 21.70 0.27
CA GLY A 519 3.48 20.74 0.74
C GLY A 519 3.48 19.40 -0.01
N MET A 520 4.11 19.34 -1.18
CA MET A 520 4.27 18.11 -1.98
C MET A 520 5.58 17.44 -1.58
N TRP A 521 5.45 16.38 -0.81
CA TRP A 521 6.62 15.65 -0.33
C TRP A 521 6.97 14.55 -1.31
N ALA A 522 8.25 14.28 -1.35
CA ALA A 522 8.78 13.36 -2.31
C ALA A 522 8.18 11.94 -2.25
N ASN A 523 7.76 11.43 -1.10
CA ASN A 523 7.28 10.05 -0.95
C ASN A 523 5.76 9.92 -0.81
N PHE A 524 4.99 10.97 -1.06
CA PHE A 524 3.53 10.91 -1.03
C PHE A 524 2.98 10.44 -2.38
N ALA A 525 2.03 9.52 -2.34
CA ALA A 525 1.30 9.07 -3.52
C ALA A 525 -0.21 9.09 -3.25
N ALA A 526 -0.93 9.95 -3.98
CA ALA A 526 -2.37 10.10 -3.86
C ALA A 526 -3.13 9.05 -4.66
N ALA A 527 -4.20 8.51 -4.12
CA ALA A 527 -5.11 7.65 -4.86
C ALA A 527 -5.71 8.40 -6.06
N TYR A 528 -6.15 7.66 -7.06
CA TYR A 528 -6.73 8.11 -8.33
C TYR A 528 -5.77 8.84 -9.25
N SER A 529 -4.87 9.69 -8.73
CA SER A 529 -3.94 10.48 -9.54
C SER A 529 -2.61 9.76 -9.77
N ASP A 530 -2.06 9.11 -8.77
CA ASP A 530 -0.72 8.54 -8.82
C ASP A 530 -0.73 7.01 -8.92
N TYR A 531 0.05 6.49 -9.87
CA TYR A 531 0.41 5.07 -9.87
C TYR A 531 1.45 4.81 -8.78
N HIS A 532 1.37 3.65 -8.15
CA HIS A 532 2.30 3.28 -7.08
C HIS A 532 3.47 2.46 -7.63
N VAL A 533 3.43 1.14 -7.53
CA VAL A 533 4.43 0.26 -8.17
C VAL A 533 4.11 0.12 -9.66
N THR A 534 5.12 0.08 -10.51
CA THR A 534 4.92 -0.03 -11.96
C THR A 534 4.82 -1.46 -12.48
N GLY A 535 5.39 -2.42 -11.73
CA GLY A 535 5.53 -3.81 -12.18
C GLY A 535 6.66 -4.02 -13.22
N LEU A 536 7.54 -3.03 -13.40
CA LEU A 536 8.62 -3.06 -14.39
C LEU A 536 10.01 -3.20 -13.77
N ASN A 537 10.12 -3.22 -12.44
CA ASN A 537 11.35 -3.42 -11.70
C ASN A 537 11.09 -4.30 -10.47
N PRO A 538 12.12 -4.82 -9.78
CA PRO A 538 11.95 -5.78 -8.68
C PRO A 538 11.15 -5.32 -7.46
N ALA A 539 10.74 -4.04 -7.37
CA ALA A 539 9.87 -3.57 -6.28
C ALA A 539 8.46 -4.17 -6.32
N GLY A 540 8.09 -4.84 -7.40
CA GLY A 540 6.83 -5.57 -7.52
C GLY A 540 6.55 -5.99 -8.96
N ASN A 541 5.64 -6.93 -9.13
CA ASN A 541 5.25 -7.48 -10.44
C ASN A 541 3.95 -6.88 -10.99
N ALA A 542 3.32 -5.94 -10.27
CA ALA A 542 2.06 -5.32 -10.67
C ALA A 542 1.91 -3.94 -10.05
N CYS A 543 1.28 -3.04 -10.77
CA CYS A 543 0.73 -1.82 -10.20
C CYS A 543 -0.56 -2.17 -9.41
N LEU A 544 -0.66 -1.76 -8.14
CA LEU A 544 -1.85 -2.04 -7.33
C LEU A 544 -3.03 -1.13 -7.66
N THR A 545 -2.86 -0.19 -8.55
CA THR A 545 -3.76 0.94 -8.77
C THR A 545 -4.06 1.15 -10.26
N ASP A 546 -4.17 0.06 -11.02
CA ASP A 546 -4.51 0.07 -12.43
C ASP A 546 -5.60 -0.93 -12.81
N LEU A 547 -6.03 -0.86 -14.07
CA LEU A 547 -7.04 -1.75 -14.62
C LEU A 547 -6.56 -3.21 -14.66
N ALA A 548 -5.28 -3.45 -14.93
CA ALA A 548 -4.71 -4.80 -15.07
C ALA A 548 -4.70 -5.55 -13.73
N PHE A 549 -4.44 -4.85 -12.64
CA PHE A 549 -4.53 -5.41 -11.28
C PHE A 549 -5.90 -6.01 -10.97
N VAL A 550 -6.96 -5.38 -11.47
CA VAL A 550 -8.34 -5.80 -11.21
C VAL A 550 -8.86 -6.77 -12.27
N ALA A 551 -8.63 -6.50 -13.55
CA ALA A 551 -9.18 -7.29 -14.65
C ALA A 551 -8.71 -8.76 -14.66
N ASN A 552 -7.56 -9.04 -14.06
CA ASN A 552 -7.05 -10.40 -13.94
C ASN A 552 -7.76 -11.26 -12.88
N ARG A 553 -8.66 -10.69 -12.04
CA ARG A 553 -9.34 -11.41 -10.95
C ARG A 553 -10.59 -12.18 -11.40
N PHE A 554 -11.03 -12.02 -12.64
CA PHE A 554 -12.12 -12.80 -13.22
C PHE A 554 -11.78 -13.29 -14.62
N ARG A 555 -12.64 -14.17 -15.15
CA ARG A 555 -12.64 -14.64 -16.53
C ARG A 555 -14.04 -14.53 -17.12
N ILE A 556 -14.15 -14.69 -18.43
CA ILE A 556 -15.41 -14.61 -19.16
C ILE A 556 -15.69 -15.96 -19.76
N VAL A 557 -16.90 -16.49 -19.48
CA VAL A 557 -17.40 -17.71 -20.11
C VAL A 557 -18.53 -17.32 -21.03
N GLN A 558 -18.43 -17.78 -22.30
CA GLN A 558 -19.43 -17.55 -23.30
C GLN A 558 -20.39 -18.74 -23.40
N HIS A 559 -21.69 -18.47 -23.42
CA HIS A 559 -22.73 -19.39 -23.84
C HIS A 559 -23.36 -18.89 -25.15
N ARG A 560 -23.75 -19.80 -26.03
CA ARG A 560 -24.46 -19.47 -27.26
C ARG A 560 -25.49 -20.52 -27.57
N ARG A 561 -26.62 -20.10 -28.12
CA ARG A 561 -27.73 -20.97 -28.54
C ARG A 561 -28.33 -20.44 -29.83
N PRO A 562 -28.96 -21.28 -30.66
CA PRO A 562 -29.74 -20.80 -31.78
C PRO A 562 -30.78 -19.78 -31.30
N ALA A 563 -30.88 -18.66 -31.99
CA ALA A 563 -31.91 -17.66 -31.70
C ALA A 563 -33.17 -17.96 -32.47
N PRO A 564 -34.40 -17.61 -31.95
CA PRO A 564 -35.64 -17.74 -32.67
C PRO A 564 -35.55 -17.00 -34.02
N ARG A 565 -36.05 -17.61 -35.10
CA ARG A 565 -36.13 -16.94 -36.40
C ARG A 565 -37.07 -15.74 -36.26
N THR A 566 -36.64 -14.57 -36.74
CA THR A 566 -37.51 -13.40 -36.87
C THR A 566 -38.65 -13.73 -37.81
N GLY A 567 -39.81 -14.13 -37.25
CA GLY A 567 -40.99 -14.54 -38.01
C GLY A 567 -41.88 -15.58 -37.33
N GLU A 568 -41.35 -16.33 -36.39
CA GLU A 568 -42.21 -17.21 -35.56
C GLU A 568 -42.78 -16.40 -34.39
N LYS A 569 -43.99 -15.84 -34.56
CA LYS A 569 -44.83 -15.37 -33.46
C LYS A 569 -45.03 -16.56 -32.53
N ASN A 570 -44.68 -16.42 -31.24
CA ASN A 570 -45.10 -17.35 -30.21
C ASN A 570 -46.61 -17.55 -30.32
N GLY A 571 -47.00 -18.66 -30.90
CA GLY A 571 -48.37 -19.12 -30.89
C GLY A 571 -48.63 -19.83 -29.57
N ALA A 572 -49.63 -19.31 -28.83
CA ALA A 572 -50.33 -19.80 -27.67
C ALA A 572 -49.55 -19.95 -26.35
#